data_275f6498bcd3428599b238d25ca164a0
#
_entry.id   275f6498bcd3428599b238d25ca164a0
#
_cell.length_a   1.000
_cell.length_b   1.000
_cell.length_c   1.000
_cell.angle_alpha   90.00
_cell.angle_beta   90.00
_cell.angle_gamma   90.00
#
_symmetry.space_group_name_H-M   'P 1'
#
loop_
_entity.id
_entity.type
_entity.pdbx_description
1 polymer ?
#
loop_
_entity_poly.entity_id
_entity_poly.type
_entity_poly.pdbx_seq_one_letter_code
_entity_poly.pdbx_strand_id
1 'polypeptide(L)'
;MKLDTGGLDPAFLQPVEADLRVVINWDTDASDMDLWVTDITGEKCYYSHRLTTHGGHLSRDVTQGYGPEEYLVRKALPGPYLVQTHYYGTRSQKMLAPVTLYAEVYTDYGRPQEKRKTLVFRLNGRDQVVDVGKVAYVQACPAEGARDYQVKAGETRASIAESRLKDGKRAGEIIRLNPALKDREPKTGEIIKLPE
;
A
#
# COMPACT_ATOMS: atom_id res chain seq x y z
N MET A 1 23.80 0.02 2.82
CA MET A 1 24.45 1.02 1.95
C MET A 1 24.05 2.40 2.47
N LYS A 2 24.99 3.23 2.96
CA LYS A 2 24.68 4.63 3.29
C LYS A 2 24.76 5.42 1.99
N LEU A 3 23.68 6.09 1.61
CA LEU A 3 23.71 7.09 0.55
C LEU A 3 24.52 8.29 1.04
N ASP A 4 25.49 8.72 0.24
CA ASP A 4 26.11 10.02 0.43
C ASP A 4 25.07 11.08 0.04
N THR A 5 24.66 11.86 1.01
CA THR A 5 23.60 12.87 0.83
C THR A 5 24.15 14.20 0.30
N GLY A 6 25.45 14.27 0.01
CA GLY A 6 26.07 15.42 -0.65
C GLY A 6 25.85 16.77 0.02
N GLY A 7 25.67 16.79 1.35
CA GLY A 7 25.44 18.03 2.09
C GLY A 7 24.00 18.55 2.05
N LEU A 8 23.03 17.72 1.64
CA LEU A 8 21.59 18.07 1.74
C LEU A 8 21.20 18.32 3.21
N ASP A 9 20.37 19.34 3.42
CA ASP A 9 19.82 19.64 4.73
C ASP A 9 19.10 18.40 5.30
N PRO A 10 19.42 17.97 6.54
CA PRO A 10 18.75 16.83 7.19
C PRO A 10 17.22 16.91 7.21
N ALA A 11 16.64 18.11 7.17
CA ALA A 11 15.21 18.30 7.09
C ALA A 11 14.61 17.71 5.80
N PHE A 12 15.35 17.66 4.69
CA PHE A 12 14.92 17.03 3.43
C PHE A 12 15.13 15.52 3.39
N LEU A 13 15.83 14.98 4.39
CA LEU A 13 16.17 13.55 4.50
C LEU A 13 15.22 12.79 5.42
N GLN A 14 14.15 13.42 5.86
CA GLN A 14 13.14 12.75 6.69
C GLN A 14 12.49 11.62 5.88
N PRO A 15 12.52 10.39 6.37
CA PRO A 15 11.87 9.29 5.68
C PRO A 15 10.36 9.56 5.59
N VAL A 16 9.83 9.42 4.39
CA VAL A 16 8.38 9.47 4.19
C VAL A 16 7.82 8.09 4.46
N GLU A 17 7.09 7.94 5.56
CA GLU A 17 6.36 6.72 5.85
C GLU A 17 4.92 6.82 5.35
N ALA A 18 4.44 5.74 4.73
CA ALA A 18 3.08 5.64 4.24
C ALA A 18 2.57 4.20 4.30
N ASP A 19 1.28 4.04 4.55
CA ASP A 19 0.63 2.74 4.57
C ASP A 19 0.50 2.17 3.15
N LEU A 20 0.24 3.04 2.17
CA LEU A 20 0.19 2.69 0.76
C LEU A 20 0.84 3.79 -0.08
N ARG A 21 1.70 3.38 -0.99
CA ARG A 21 2.32 4.22 -2.03
C ARG A 21 2.22 3.50 -3.36
N VAL A 22 1.81 4.22 -4.40
CA VAL A 22 1.77 3.71 -5.77
C VAL A 22 2.50 4.69 -6.66
N VAL A 23 3.41 4.20 -7.50
CA VAL A 23 4.15 5.01 -8.47
C VAL A 23 3.99 4.40 -9.85
N ILE A 24 3.67 5.20 -10.83
CA ILE A 24 3.69 4.79 -12.23
C ILE A 24 4.73 5.58 -13.03
N ASN A 25 5.40 4.89 -13.94
CA ASN A 25 6.32 5.46 -14.93
C ASN A 25 6.05 4.79 -16.29
N TRP A 26 6.43 5.46 -17.37
CA TRP A 26 6.26 4.91 -18.73
C TRP A 26 7.46 5.23 -19.62
N ASP A 27 7.59 4.49 -20.72
CA ASP A 27 8.79 4.48 -21.58
C ASP A 27 8.71 5.45 -22.79
N THR A 28 7.67 6.28 -22.87
CA THR A 28 7.47 7.19 -23.98
C THR A 28 7.34 8.63 -23.53
N ASP A 29 8.01 9.53 -24.25
CA ASP A 29 7.81 10.97 -24.11
C ASP A 29 6.47 11.42 -24.76
N ALA A 30 5.98 12.59 -24.36
CA ALA A 30 4.72 13.17 -24.85
C ALA A 30 3.48 12.28 -24.68
N SER A 31 3.54 11.28 -23.81
CA SER A 31 2.41 10.45 -23.41
C SER A 31 1.80 10.94 -22.11
N ASP A 32 0.48 10.90 -22.07
CA ASP A 32 -0.35 11.31 -20.94
C ASP A 32 -0.96 10.08 -20.29
N MET A 33 -0.49 9.77 -19.08
CA MET A 33 -0.85 8.58 -18.30
C MET A 33 -1.33 9.00 -16.93
N ASP A 34 -2.61 8.89 -16.69
CA ASP A 34 -3.21 9.21 -15.40
C ASP A 34 -3.18 8.03 -14.42
N LEU A 35 -2.73 8.26 -13.22
CA LEU A 35 -2.90 7.33 -12.11
C LEU A 35 -4.22 7.59 -11.39
N TRP A 36 -5.04 6.54 -11.28
CA TRP A 36 -6.29 6.55 -10.53
C TRP A 36 -6.23 5.56 -9.39
N VAL A 37 -6.56 5.98 -8.18
CA VAL A 37 -6.68 5.09 -7.04
C VAL A 37 -8.02 5.30 -6.35
N THR A 38 -8.82 4.25 -6.28
CA THR A 38 -10.12 4.28 -5.60
C THR A 38 -10.00 3.51 -4.28
N ASP A 39 -10.34 4.16 -3.18
CA ASP A 39 -10.29 3.57 -1.85
C ASP A 39 -11.53 2.70 -1.54
N ILE A 40 -11.56 2.12 -0.33
CA ILE A 40 -12.65 1.25 0.13
C ILE A 40 -14.00 1.96 0.23
N THR A 41 -14.01 3.31 0.36
CA THR A 41 -15.25 4.09 0.41
C THR A 41 -15.83 4.37 -0.97
N GLY A 42 -15.06 4.04 -2.03
CA GLY A 42 -15.40 4.35 -3.42
C GLY A 42 -14.91 5.75 -3.85
N GLU A 43 -14.20 6.47 -2.98
CA GLU A 43 -13.63 7.77 -3.35
C GLU A 43 -12.40 7.57 -4.23
N LYS A 44 -12.42 8.20 -5.42
CA LYS A 44 -11.34 8.11 -6.41
C LYS A 44 -10.42 9.31 -6.31
N CYS A 45 -9.11 9.05 -6.13
CA CYS A 45 -8.04 10.01 -6.27
C CYS A 45 -7.51 9.97 -7.72
N TYR A 46 -7.50 11.12 -8.41
CA TYR A 46 -7.06 11.27 -9.79
C TYR A 46 -6.72 12.74 -10.08
N TYR A 47 -6.29 13.08 -11.30
CA TYR A 47 -5.79 14.42 -11.67
C TYR A 47 -6.70 15.59 -11.25
N SER A 48 -8.02 15.46 -11.32
CA SER A 48 -8.95 16.52 -10.93
C SER A 48 -9.48 16.42 -9.50
N HIS A 49 -9.18 15.33 -8.78
CA HIS A 49 -9.49 15.13 -7.36
C HIS A 49 -8.28 14.54 -6.64
N ARG A 50 -7.26 15.36 -6.43
CA ARG A 50 -5.92 14.93 -6.01
C ARG A 50 -5.76 14.69 -4.52
N LEU A 51 -6.75 15.05 -3.71
CA LEU A 51 -6.76 14.86 -2.27
C LEU A 51 -8.10 14.27 -1.86
N THR A 52 -8.08 13.06 -1.29
CA THR A 52 -9.29 12.39 -0.81
C THR A 52 -9.57 12.71 0.67
N THR A 53 -10.81 12.49 1.09
CA THR A 53 -11.28 12.68 2.48
C THR A 53 -10.44 11.91 3.49
N HIS A 54 -9.95 10.73 3.09
CA HIS A 54 -9.13 9.85 3.95
C HIS A 54 -7.62 10.02 3.74
N GLY A 55 -7.19 11.15 3.15
CA GLY A 55 -5.79 11.55 3.06
C GLY A 55 -5.01 10.87 1.95
N GLY A 56 -5.68 10.22 0.99
CA GLY A 56 -5.06 9.81 -0.26
C GLY A 56 -4.67 11.05 -1.07
N HIS A 57 -3.45 11.09 -1.57
CA HIS A 57 -2.89 12.25 -2.27
C HIS A 57 -2.18 11.82 -3.54
N LEU A 58 -2.54 12.44 -4.68
CA LEU A 58 -1.82 12.36 -5.94
C LEU A 58 -0.81 13.51 -6.04
N SER A 59 0.46 13.21 -6.35
CA SER A 59 1.56 14.18 -6.29
C SER A 59 1.40 15.29 -7.32
N ARG A 60 1.39 14.94 -8.59
CA ARG A 60 1.23 15.85 -9.72
C ARG A 60 0.66 15.09 -10.92
N ASP A 61 0.05 15.82 -11.80
CA ASP A 61 -0.41 15.37 -13.10
C ASP A 61 0.73 15.59 -14.11
N VAL A 62 1.17 14.53 -14.79
CA VAL A 62 2.29 14.54 -15.73
C VAL A 62 1.77 14.27 -17.13
N THR A 63 1.41 15.32 -17.84
CA THR A 63 0.88 15.27 -19.21
C THR A 63 1.94 15.16 -20.30
N GLN A 64 3.24 15.19 -19.94
CA GLN A 64 4.39 15.08 -20.84
C GLN A 64 5.57 14.45 -20.12
N GLY A 65 6.40 13.69 -20.84
CA GLY A 65 7.57 13.00 -20.27
C GLY A 65 7.27 11.56 -19.88
N TYR A 66 8.07 11.02 -19.00
CA TYR A 66 8.11 9.61 -18.61
C TYR A 66 7.47 9.35 -17.24
N GLY A 67 6.77 10.32 -16.69
CA GLY A 67 6.30 10.28 -15.31
C GLY A 67 7.34 10.89 -14.35
N PRO A 68 7.33 10.51 -13.07
CA PRO A 68 6.35 9.65 -12.43
C PRO A 68 5.05 10.36 -12.05
N GLU A 69 3.96 9.59 -11.96
CA GLU A 69 2.82 9.94 -11.13
C GLU A 69 2.81 9.09 -9.88
N GLU A 70 2.46 9.68 -8.77
CA GLU A 70 2.54 9.06 -7.46
C GLU A 70 1.29 9.32 -6.64
N TYR A 71 0.72 8.23 -6.13
CA TYR A 71 -0.30 8.26 -5.09
C TYR A 71 0.31 7.82 -3.76
N LEU A 72 -0.08 8.52 -2.69
CA LEU A 72 0.38 8.22 -1.35
C LEU A 72 -0.76 8.42 -0.33
N VAL A 73 -0.91 7.48 0.60
CA VAL A 73 -1.73 7.65 1.79
C VAL A 73 -0.96 7.20 3.02
N ARG A 74 -0.81 8.13 3.99
CA ARG A 74 -0.02 7.89 5.21
C ARG A 74 -0.73 6.99 6.20
N LYS A 75 -2.06 7.11 6.29
CA LYS A 75 -2.94 6.33 7.17
C LYS A 75 -4.08 5.79 6.33
N ALA A 76 -3.89 4.62 5.75
CA ALA A 76 -4.85 3.98 4.89
C ALA A 76 -5.99 3.34 5.71
N LEU A 77 -7.21 3.42 5.20
CA LEU A 77 -8.30 2.60 5.70
C LEU A 77 -8.02 1.12 5.38
N PRO A 78 -8.25 0.19 6.32
CA PRO A 78 -8.10 -1.24 6.02
C PRO A 78 -9.09 -1.68 4.94
N GLY A 79 -8.61 -2.31 3.89
CA GLY A 79 -9.44 -2.83 2.81
C GLY A 79 -8.78 -2.76 1.43
N PRO A 80 -9.53 -3.04 0.37
CA PRO A 80 -9.03 -3.03 -0.99
C PRO A 80 -8.96 -1.61 -1.56
N TYR A 81 -7.83 -1.29 -2.20
CA TYR A 81 -7.62 -0.12 -3.04
C TYR A 81 -7.55 -0.57 -4.49
N LEU A 82 -8.42 -0.05 -5.35
CA LEU A 82 -8.36 -0.31 -6.78
C LEU A 82 -7.37 0.67 -7.42
N VAL A 83 -6.30 0.15 -7.99
CA VAL A 83 -5.29 0.92 -8.72
C VAL A 83 -5.54 0.74 -10.20
N GLN A 84 -5.72 1.83 -10.92
CA GLN A 84 -5.94 1.90 -12.36
C GLN A 84 -5.01 2.92 -12.99
N THR A 85 -4.72 2.76 -14.26
CA THR A 85 -4.11 3.81 -15.09
C THR A 85 -4.98 4.07 -16.31
N HIS A 86 -5.08 5.32 -16.69
CA HIS A 86 -5.75 5.73 -17.89
C HIS A 86 -4.72 6.28 -18.88
N TYR A 87 -4.59 5.62 -20.02
CA TYR A 87 -3.79 6.14 -21.12
C TYR A 87 -4.63 7.11 -21.94
N TYR A 88 -4.61 8.39 -21.60
CA TYR A 88 -5.36 9.41 -22.29
C TYR A 88 -4.90 9.57 -23.73
N GLY A 89 -3.59 9.57 -23.99
CA GLY A 89 -3.08 9.65 -25.34
C GLY A 89 -1.61 10.07 -25.44
N THR A 90 -1.20 10.31 -26.69
CA THR A 90 0.11 10.90 -27.00
C THR A 90 -0.09 12.09 -27.92
N ARG A 91 0.64 13.16 -27.72
CA ARG A 91 0.68 14.33 -28.61
C ARG A 91 1.57 14.10 -29.83
N SER A 92 2.33 13.01 -29.86
CA SER A 92 3.13 12.66 -31.02
C SER A 92 2.27 12.13 -32.14
N GLN A 93 2.28 12.83 -33.27
CA GLN A 93 1.55 12.40 -34.48
C GLN A 93 2.20 11.16 -35.18
N LYS A 94 3.42 10.80 -34.79
CA LYS A 94 4.25 9.89 -35.59
C LYS A 94 4.18 8.42 -35.22
N MET A 95 3.67 8.03 -34.04
CA MET A 95 3.62 6.59 -33.73
C MET A 95 2.52 6.23 -32.73
N LEU A 96 1.62 5.37 -33.13
CA LEU A 96 0.84 4.49 -32.25
C LEU A 96 1.75 3.34 -31.75
N ALA A 97 2.91 3.69 -31.18
CA ALA A 97 3.76 2.67 -30.58
C ALA A 97 3.15 2.23 -29.24
N PRO A 98 3.20 0.94 -28.94
CA PRO A 98 2.80 0.46 -27.62
C PRO A 98 3.62 1.15 -26.54
N VAL A 99 2.97 1.63 -25.48
CA VAL A 99 3.62 2.23 -24.30
C VAL A 99 3.80 1.18 -23.23
N THR A 100 5.00 1.10 -22.67
CA THR A 100 5.26 0.24 -21.51
C THR A 100 5.09 1.06 -20.25
N LEU A 101 4.15 0.63 -19.41
CA LEU A 101 3.88 1.20 -18.10
C LEU A 101 4.53 0.32 -17.03
N TYR A 102 5.26 0.95 -16.13
CA TYR A 102 5.82 0.35 -14.93
C TYR A 102 5.04 0.87 -13.72
N ALA A 103 4.43 -0.04 -12.97
CA ALA A 103 3.72 0.31 -11.74
C ALA A 103 4.41 -0.33 -10.54
N GLU A 104 4.74 0.47 -9.56
CA GLU A 104 5.31 0.04 -8.29
C GLU A 104 4.31 0.30 -7.18
N VAL A 105 3.97 -0.74 -6.45
CA VAL A 105 3.04 -0.68 -5.34
C VAL A 105 3.78 -1.05 -4.06
N TYR A 106 3.72 -0.18 -3.07
CA TYR A 106 4.33 -0.36 -1.77
C TYR A 106 3.24 -0.37 -0.70
N THR A 107 3.31 -1.33 0.22
CA THR A 107 2.61 -1.26 1.50
C THR A 107 3.62 -1.10 2.62
N ASP A 108 3.26 -0.38 3.67
CA ASP A 108 4.15 -0.02 4.78
C ASP A 108 5.44 0.67 4.33
N TYR A 109 5.33 1.56 3.33
CA TYR A 109 6.44 2.27 2.70
C TYR A 109 7.29 3.04 3.73
N GLY A 110 8.61 2.89 3.63
CA GLY A 110 9.58 3.50 4.52
C GLY A 110 9.72 2.84 5.90
N ARG A 111 9.01 1.73 6.14
CA ARG A 111 9.02 1.00 7.42
C ARG A 111 9.75 -0.36 7.29
N PRO A 112 10.18 -0.98 8.42
CA PRO A 112 10.85 -2.28 8.37
C PRO A 112 10.06 -3.41 7.71
N GLN A 113 8.73 -3.33 7.72
CA GLN A 113 7.82 -4.31 7.12
C GLN A 113 7.41 -3.97 5.67
N GLU A 114 8.05 -2.98 5.06
CA GLU A 114 7.77 -2.59 3.67
C GLU A 114 7.70 -3.79 2.74
N LYS A 115 6.64 -3.82 1.94
CA LYS A 115 6.48 -4.76 0.82
C LYS A 115 6.37 -3.98 -0.47
N ARG A 116 7.08 -4.44 -1.49
CA ARG A 116 7.06 -3.86 -2.83
C ARG A 116 6.64 -4.89 -3.85
N LYS A 117 5.78 -4.48 -4.79
CA LYS A 117 5.42 -5.25 -5.97
C LYS A 117 5.59 -4.37 -7.20
N THR A 118 6.32 -4.86 -8.19
CA THR A 118 6.47 -4.21 -9.50
C THR A 118 5.63 -4.95 -10.52
N LEU A 119 4.88 -4.22 -11.33
CA LEU A 119 4.04 -4.72 -12.41
C LEU A 119 4.41 -3.98 -13.69
N VAL A 120 4.38 -4.68 -14.83
CA VAL A 120 4.71 -4.11 -16.13
C VAL A 120 3.56 -4.41 -17.08
N PHE A 121 3.06 -3.38 -17.74
CA PHE A 121 1.96 -3.47 -18.71
C PHE A 121 2.39 -2.92 -20.05
N ARG A 122 1.86 -3.48 -21.12
CA ARG A 122 2.02 -2.94 -22.46
C ARG A 122 0.67 -2.43 -22.97
N LEU A 123 0.58 -1.14 -23.21
CA LEU A 123 -0.63 -0.45 -23.63
C LEU A 123 -0.56 -0.20 -25.13
N ASN A 124 -1.56 -0.68 -25.87
CA ASN A 124 -1.55 -0.64 -27.32
C ASN A 124 -2.51 0.37 -27.94
N GLY A 125 -3.34 1.02 -27.13
CA GLY A 125 -4.38 1.94 -27.58
C GLY A 125 -4.52 3.19 -26.72
N ARG A 126 -5.01 4.26 -27.32
CA ARG A 126 -5.40 5.48 -26.61
C ARG A 126 -6.74 5.28 -25.90
N ASP A 127 -7.00 6.16 -24.93
CA ASP A 127 -8.24 6.18 -24.16
C ASP A 127 -8.55 4.80 -23.53
N GLN A 128 -7.48 4.14 -23.07
CA GLN A 128 -7.54 2.82 -22.45
C GLN A 128 -7.36 2.92 -20.95
N VAL A 129 -8.36 2.44 -20.21
CA VAL A 129 -8.23 2.23 -18.76
C VAL A 129 -7.76 0.81 -18.50
N VAL A 130 -6.70 0.67 -17.72
CA VAL A 130 -6.13 -0.62 -17.34
C VAL A 130 -6.18 -0.78 -15.83
N ASP A 131 -6.72 -1.90 -15.38
CA ASP A 131 -6.66 -2.30 -13.99
C ASP A 131 -5.24 -2.78 -13.66
N VAL A 132 -4.47 -1.97 -12.95
CA VAL A 132 -3.17 -2.37 -12.40
C VAL A 132 -3.36 -3.47 -11.36
N GLY A 133 -4.43 -3.36 -10.55
CA GLY A 133 -4.83 -4.37 -9.62
C GLY A 133 -5.52 -3.83 -8.38
N LYS A 134 -5.93 -4.76 -7.51
CA LYS A 134 -6.43 -4.44 -6.18
C LYS A 134 -5.35 -4.70 -5.15
N VAL A 135 -5.06 -3.68 -4.35
CA VAL A 135 -4.12 -3.75 -3.23
C VAL A 135 -4.95 -3.87 -1.95
N ALA A 136 -4.91 -5.02 -1.32
CA ALA A 136 -5.53 -5.19 0.00
C ALA A 136 -4.57 -4.63 1.06
N TYR A 137 -4.87 -3.44 1.58
CA TYR A 137 -4.17 -2.93 2.75
C TYR A 137 -4.79 -3.54 4.00
N VAL A 138 -3.96 -4.23 4.76
CA VAL A 138 -4.30 -4.73 6.09
C VAL A 138 -3.46 -3.92 7.05
N GLN A 139 -4.10 -3.07 7.84
CA GLN A 139 -3.39 -2.32 8.86
C GLN A 139 -2.63 -3.33 9.74
N ALA A 140 -1.31 -3.30 9.68
CA ALA A 140 -0.51 -3.98 10.66
C ALA A 140 -0.88 -3.35 12.02
N CYS A 141 -1.37 -4.15 12.97
CA CYS A 141 -1.43 -3.66 14.33
C CYS A 141 -0.01 -3.24 14.69
N PRO A 142 0.22 -1.99 15.15
CA PRO A 142 1.53 -1.62 15.64
C PRO A 142 1.88 -2.64 16.73
N ALA A 143 3.08 -3.21 16.62
CA ALA A 143 3.62 -4.05 17.69
C ALA A 143 3.95 -3.21 18.94
N GLU A 144 3.78 -1.89 18.87
CA GLU A 144 3.84 -0.97 20.00
C GLU A 144 2.68 -1.28 20.93
N GLY A 145 3.02 -1.83 22.13
CA GLY A 145 2.07 -2.29 23.11
C GLY A 145 1.76 -3.80 23.05
N ALA A 146 2.29 -4.55 22.07
CA ALA A 146 2.11 -5.99 22.08
C ALA A 146 3.04 -6.64 23.11
N ARG A 147 2.46 -7.39 24.02
CA ARG A 147 3.19 -8.17 25.04
C ARG A 147 3.33 -9.63 24.63
N ASP A 148 4.46 -10.23 24.99
CA ASP A 148 4.66 -11.66 24.83
C ASP A 148 3.78 -12.45 25.80
N TYR A 149 3.14 -13.49 25.31
CA TYR A 149 2.31 -14.38 26.09
C TYR A 149 2.62 -15.84 25.77
N GLN A 150 2.99 -16.62 26.78
CA GLN A 150 3.20 -18.04 26.65
C GLN A 150 1.86 -18.79 26.83
N VAL A 151 1.44 -19.48 25.80
CA VAL A 151 0.17 -20.23 25.75
C VAL A 151 0.20 -21.38 26.74
N LYS A 152 -0.83 -21.47 27.57
CA LYS A 152 -1.00 -22.56 28.56
C LYS A 152 -1.71 -23.76 27.93
N ALA A 153 -1.66 -24.90 28.63
CA ALA A 153 -2.32 -26.11 28.19
C ALA A 153 -3.85 -25.87 28.03
N GLY A 154 -4.40 -26.26 26.88
CA GLY A 154 -5.83 -26.17 26.58
C GLY A 154 -6.36 -24.78 26.22
N GLU A 155 -5.48 -23.76 26.16
CA GLU A 155 -5.91 -22.43 25.71
C GLU A 155 -6.09 -22.37 24.19
N THR A 156 -7.17 -21.69 23.78
CA THR A 156 -7.49 -21.35 22.39
C THR A 156 -7.38 -19.83 22.21
N ARG A 157 -7.36 -19.35 20.96
CA ARG A 157 -7.38 -17.91 20.67
C ARG A 157 -8.55 -17.20 21.35
N ALA A 158 -9.74 -17.82 21.34
CA ALA A 158 -10.95 -17.26 21.97
C ALA A 158 -10.82 -17.23 23.50
N SER A 159 -10.34 -18.30 24.13
CA SER A 159 -10.16 -18.34 25.58
C SER A 159 -9.06 -17.38 26.07
N ILE A 160 -8.00 -17.20 25.29
CA ILE A 160 -6.95 -16.21 25.57
C ILE A 160 -7.52 -14.79 25.45
N ALA A 161 -8.30 -14.50 24.40
CA ALA A 161 -8.94 -13.21 24.24
C ALA A 161 -9.89 -12.90 25.41
N GLU A 162 -10.75 -13.85 25.80
CA GLU A 162 -11.65 -13.70 26.94
C GLU A 162 -10.89 -13.45 28.25
N SER A 163 -9.87 -14.27 28.54
CA SER A 163 -9.16 -14.19 29.81
C SER A 163 -8.18 -13.04 29.92
N ARG A 164 -7.52 -12.64 28.81
CA ARG A 164 -6.43 -11.66 28.79
C ARG A 164 -6.81 -10.31 28.28
N LEU A 165 -7.78 -10.24 27.32
CA LEU A 165 -8.28 -9.02 26.74
C LEU A 165 -9.68 -8.66 27.25
N LYS A 166 -10.26 -9.52 28.11
CA LYS A 166 -11.61 -9.38 28.69
C LYS A 166 -12.74 -9.30 27.66
N ASP A 167 -12.49 -9.78 26.45
CA ASP A 167 -13.46 -9.84 25.36
C ASP A 167 -13.05 -10.91 24.35
N GLY A 168 -13.79 -12.02 24.30
CA GLY A 168 -13.54 -13.13 23.35
C GLY A 168 -13.67 -12.72 21.87
N LYS A 169 -14.41 -11.65 21.57
CA LYS A 169 -14.53 -11.10 20.21
C LYS A 169 -13.20 -10.50 19.70
N ARG A 170 -12.30 -10.16 20.60
CA ARG A 170 -10.96 -9.64 20.28
C ARG A 170 -9.97 -10.73 19.81
N ALA A 171 -10.39 -12.00 19.70
CA ALA A 171 -9.54 -13.08 19.14
C ALA A 171 -8.97 -12.76 17.75
N GLY A 172 -9.67 -11.96 16.95
CA GLY A 172 -9.19 -11.44 15.67
C GLY A 172 -7.94 -10.55 15.79
N GLU A 173 -7.76 -9.85 16.90
CA GLU A 173 -6.56 -9.02 17.16
C GLU A 173 -5.34 -9.90 17.44
N ILE A 174 -5.53 -11.03 18.13
CA ILE A 174 -4.46 -12.02 18.35
C ILE A 174 -3.98 -12.58 17.01
N ILE A 175 -4.91 -12.93 16.10
CA ILE A 175 -4.55 -13.41 14.75
C ILE A 175 -3.77 -12.36 13.99
N ARG A 176 -4.17 -11.08 14.07
CA ARG A 176 -3.46 -9.97 13.38
C ARG A 176 -2.02 -9.81 13.85
N LEU A 177 -1.78 -9.95 15.16
CA LEU A 177 -0.44 -9.89 15.72
C LEU A 177 0.38 -11.17 15.47
N ASN A 178 -0.30 -12.29 15.18
CA ASN A 178 0.30 -13.60 14.96
C ASN A 178 -0.26 -14.26 13.68
N PRO A 179 0.15 -13.83 12.47
CA PRO A 179 -0.42 -14.32 11.22
C PRO A 179 -0.35 -15.85 11.05
N ALA A 180 0.64 -16.50 11.66
CA ALA A 180 0.77 -17.97 11.67
C ALA A 180 -0.41 -18.70 12.35
N LEU A 181 -1.21 -17.98 13.15
CA LEU A 181 -2.40 -18.52 13.82
C LEU A 181 -3.69 -18.36 12.99
N LYS A 182 -3.62 -17.87 11.75
CA LYS A 182 -4.82 -17.64 10.92
C LYS A 182 -5.62 -18.93 10.75
N ASP A 183 -4.95 -20.03 10.43
CA ASP A 183 -5.56 -21.32 10.07
C ASP A 183 -5.35 -22.41 11.13
N ARG A 184 -4.87 -22.06 12.32
CA ARG A 184 -4.64 -22.99 13.43
C ARG A 184 -4.80 -22.34 14.80
N GLU A 185 -5.03 -23.13 15.82
CA GLU A 185 -4.93 -22.70 17.21
C GLU A 185 -3.46 -22.65 17.70
N PRO A 186 -3.17 -21.81 18.69
CA PRO A 186 -1.85 -21.79 19.30
C PRO A 186 -1.54 -23.09 20.05
N LYS A 187 -0.26 -23.47 20.07
CA LYS A 187 0.18 -24.67 20.78
C LYS A 187 0.58 -24.34 22.21
N THR A 188 0.39 -25.28 23.10
CA THR A 188 0.90 -25.18 24.51
C THR A 188 2.39 -24.87 24.51
N GLY A 189 2.77 -23.84 25.24
CA GLY A 189 4.16 -23.36 25.35
C GLY A 189 4.59 -22.41 24.22
N GLU A 190 3.79 -22.22 23.20
CA GLU A 190 4.07 -21.26 22.12
C GLU A 190 4.03 -19.83 22.67
N ILE A 191 4.99 -18.99 22.25
CA ILE A 191 4.99 -17.57 22.58
C ILE A 191 4.25 -16.84 21.46
N ILE A 192 3.17 -16.14 21.81
CA ILE A 192 2.38 -15.32 20.90
C ILE A 192 2.36 -13.86 21.36
N LYS A 193 2.04 -12.95 20.45
CA LYS A 193 1.85 -11.52 20.75
C LYS A 193 0.40 -11.26 21.12
N LEU A 194 0.15 -10.60 22.25
CA LEU A 194 -1.15 -10.10 22.65
C LEU A 194 -1.17 -8.57 22.57
N PRO A 195 -2.28 -7.96 22.15
CA PRO A 195 -2.47 -6.51 22.26
C PRO A 195 -2.55 -6.12 23.77
N GLU A 196 -2.23 -4.87 24.06
CA GLU A 196 -2.46 -4.29 25.38
C GLU A 196 -3.94 -4.17 25.73
#